data_7ff65bd6fe3f280db7002f84d57d6d33
#
_entry.id   7ff65bd6fe3f280db7002f84d57d6d33
#
_cell.length_a   1.000
_cell.length_b   1.000
_cell.length_c   1.000
_cell.angle_alpha   90.00
_cell.angle_beta   90.00
_cell.angle_gamma   90.00
#
_symmetry.space_group_name_H-M   'P 1'
#
loop_
_entity.id
_entity.type
_entity.pdbx_description
1 polymer ?
#
loop_
_entity_poly.entity_id
_entity_poly.type
_entity_poly.pdbx_seq_one_letter_code
_entity_poly.pdbx_strand_id
1 'polypeptide(L)'
;FGEDEESQALKKAWEDHGGAEYKIIDRGGYKIGLFGVMGEDSVYYTAAGSNTFPDRIEVAKKMVQKLKEEGAQVIVCLSHSGTNKDSSKSEDEILAQKVDGIDVIISGHTHTVLTEPIHKNKTWIVSAGCFGKYLGLLDIDAKTKEKIDYQLIPITAESPVDQTISAKIQEYKTDVNENYLKQYGYTMDQSIGYTNFPLTDVYEDYSAFTGNSMADLITDAYVYASKLTTKDTSFTIGLTAKGIIRSGLVKGDITVGEVYDAVNLGKGNDGLLGYPLIRVYMKGSDLIKVAELDRSVGKDMMVDGQLFFSGMQYHYSDYRFILNHVVDAEVRTNAGFYIPVEKDKLYPVVTNLYIANMLPSVGKKTF
;
A
#
# COMPACT_ATOMS: atom_id res chain seq x y z
N PHE A 1 6.15 6.04 21.88
CA PHE A 1 5.18 7.13 21.66
C PHE A 1 5.82 8.47 22.04
N GLY A 2 5.51 9.55 21.28
CA GLY A 2 5.93 10.91 21.58
C GLY A 2 5.24 11.48 22.83
N GLU A 3 5.70 12.67 23.26
CA GLU A 3 5.17 13.33 24.45
C GLU A 3 4.01 14.30 24.16
N ASP A 4 3.73 14.58 22.89
CA ASP A 4 2.62 15.43 22.48
C ASP A 4 1.24 14.78 22.72
N GLU A 5 0.20 15.62 22.73
CA GLU A 5 -1.17 15.21 23.06
C GLU A 5 -1.70 14.10 22.14
N GLU A 6 -1.42 14.18 20.82
CA GLU A 6 -1.88 13.18 19.85
C GLU A 6 -1.19 11.83 20.05
N SER A 7 0.12 11.83 20.30
CA SER A 7 0.90 10.62 20.58
C SER A 7 0.48 9.96 21.88
N GLN A 8 0.17 10.74 22.92
CA GLN A 8 -0.33 10.23 24.20
C GLN A 8 -1.76 9.70 24.08
N ALA A 9 -2.62 10.34 23.30
CA ALA A 9 -3.95 9.81 22.99
C ALA A 9 -3.89 8.49 22.23
N LEU A 10 -2.98 8.36 21.26
CA LEU A 10 -2.74 7.12 20.55
C LEU A 10 -2.23 6.01 21.49
N LYS A 11 -1.28 6.33 22.36
CA LYS A 11 -0.77 5.38 23.38
C LYS A 11 -1.91 4.89 24.29
N LYS A 12 -2.73 5.82 24.79
CA LYS A 12 -3.87 5.45 25.62
C LYS A 12 -4.87 4.55 24.88
N ALA A 13 -5.19 4.87 23.62
CA ALA A 13 -6.08 4.05 22.82
C ALA A 13 -5.50 2.64 22.60
N TRP A 14 -4.20 2.52 22.36
CA TRP A 14 -3.50 1.25 22.25
C TRP A 14 -3.58 0.43 23.54
N GLU A 15 -3.33 1.06 24.71
CA GLU A 15 -3.43 0.42 26.03
C GLU A 15 -4.87 -0.01 26.35
N ASP A 16 -5.85 0.86 26.12
CA ASP A 16 -7.28 0.60 26.36
C ASP A 16 -7.81 -0.60 25.54
N HIS A 17 -7.24 -0.84 24.35
CA HIS A 17 -7.57 -1.99 23.49
C HIS A 17 -6.71 -3.23 23.76
N GLY A 18 -5.93 -3.25 24.84
CA GLY A 18 -5.09 -4.38 25.23
C GLY A 18 -3.86 -4.58 24.36
N GLY A 19 -3.34 -3.48 23.78
CA GLY A 19 -2.07 -3.47 23.08
C GLY A 19 -0.92 -3.89 24.00
N ALA A 20 0.03 -4.65 23.49
CA ALA A 20 1.17 -5.15 24.22
C ALA A 20 2.40 -5.28 23.33
N GLU A 21 3.61 -5.10 23.89
CA GLU A 21 4.86 -5.29 23.16
C GLU A 21 5.03 -6.73 22.67
N TYR A 22 4.49 -7.68 23.43
CA TYR A 22 4.50 -9.13 23.12
C TYR A 22 3.33 -9.82 23.83
N LYS A 23 3.05 -11.04 23.41
CA LYS A 23 2.04 -11.91 24.03
C LYS A 23 2.52 -13.35 24.06
N ILE A 24 2.18 -14.09 25.14
CA ILE A 24 2.36 -15.54 25.21
C ILE A 24 0.99 -16.20 25.15
N ILE A 25 0.85 -17.19 24.28
CA ILE A 25 -0.37 -17.97 24.09
C ILE A 25 -0.05 -19.44 24.38
N ASP A 26 -0.83 -20.07 25.26
CA ASP A 26 -0.78 -21.52 25.47
C ASP A 26 -1.67 -22.25 24.49
N ARG A 27 -1.10 -23.16 23.70
CA ARG A 27 -1.82 -24.03 22.75
C ARG A 27 -1.24 -25.45 22.77
N GLY A 28 -2.09 -26.43 23.03
CA GLY A 28 -1.69 -27.83 23.01
C GLY A 28 -0.52 -28.18 23.93
N GLY A 29 -0.34 -27.44 25.02
CA GLY A 29 0.77 -27.61 25.97
C GLY A 29 2.07 -26.92 25.55
N TYR A 30 2.03 -26.09 24.49
CA TYR A 30 3.16 -25.27 24.05
C TYR A 30 2.89 -23.79 24.33
N LYS A 31 3.91 -23.07 24.81
CA LYS A 31 3.91 -21.62 24.92
C LYS A 31 4.40 -21.01 23.60
N ILE A 32 3.55 -20.25 22.97
CA ILE A 32 3.85 -19.52 21.71
C ILE A 32 4.03 -18.06 22.06
N GLY A 33 5.23 -17.52 21.84
CA GLY A 33 5.53 -16.11 22.03
C GLY A 33 5.29 -15.34 20.73
N LEU A 34 4.59 -14.22 20.83
CA LEU A 34 4.26 -13.32 19.72
C LEU A 34 4.83 -11.95 19.98
N PHE A 35 5.45 -11.32 19.00
CA PHE A 35 5.82 -9.89 19.05
C PHE A 35 5.70 -9.28 17.64
N GLY A 36 5.69 -7.94 17.56
CA GLY A 36 5.57 -7.22 16.28
C GLY A 36 6.76 -6.32 16.00
N VAL A 37 7.07 -6.13 14.71
CA VAL A 37 8.05 -5.14 14.23
C VAL A 37 7.52 -4.41 13.02
N MET A 38 8.03 -3.19 12.80
CA MET A 38 7.77 -2.38 11.62
C MET A 38 9.09 -2.17 10.85
N GLY A 39 9.05 -2.33 9.53
CA GLY A 39 10.20 -2.18 8.64
C GLY A 39 10.60 -0.73 8.41
N GLU A 40 11.80 -0.51 7.92
CA GLU A 40 12.33 0.83 7.62
C GLU A 40 11.53 1.48 6.49
N ASP A 41 11.18 0.70 5.46
CA ASP A 41 10.36 1.17 4.35
C ASP A 41 8.95 1.55 4.82
N SER A 42 8.31 0.73 5.65
CA SER A 42 7.01 1.02 6.24
C SER A 42 7.03 2.30 7.09
N VAL A 43 8.06 2.48 7.91
CA VAL A 43 8.25 3.69 8.73
C VAL A 43 8.39 4.93 7.87
N TYR A 44 9.09 4.82 6.75
CA TYR A 44 9.27 5.94 5.82
C TYR A 44 7.93 6.49 5.29
N TYR A 45 6.95 5.61 5.04
CA TYR A 45 5.61 6.01 4.56
C TYR A 45 4.63 6.39 5.68
N THR A 46 5.06 6.28 6.94
CA THR A 46 4.19 6.56 8.09
C THR A 46 4.24 8.05 8.46
N ALA A 47 3.08 8.66 8.65
CA ALA A 47 2.96 9.97 9.27
C ALA A 47 3.15 9.84 10.79
N ALA A 48 4.40 9.68 11.23
CA ALA A 48 4.74 9.30 12.60
C ALA A 48 4.51 10.41 13.63
N GLY A 49 4.38 11.68 13.21
CA GLY A 49 4.36 12.80 14.15
C GLY A 49 5.64 12.83 14.99
N SER A 50 5.52 12.91 16.31
CA SER A 50 6.64 12.82 17.26
C SER A 50 6.96 11.38 17.71
N ASN A 51 6.24 10.37 17.21
CA ASN A 51 6.51 8.97 17.53
C ASN A 51 7.82 8.51 16.89
N THR A 52 8.56 7.67 17.58
CA THR A 52 9.84 7.12 17.12
C THR A 52 9.78 5.61 16.95
N PHE A 53 10.53 5.10 15.98
CA PHE A 53 10.62 3.67 15.70
C PHE A 53 12.08 3.23 15.97
N PRO A 54 12.32 2.43 16.99
CA PRO A 54 13.65 1.89 17.24
C PRO A 54 14.05 0.87 16.17
N ASP A 55 15.36 0.58 16.09
CA ASP A 55 15.90 -0.42 15.17
C ASP A 55 15.20 -1.77 15.36
N ARG A 56 14.57 -2.29 14.31
CA ARG A 56 13.78 -3.53 14.36
C ARG A 56 14.60 -4.76 14.73
N ILE A 57 15.89 -4.80 14.35
CA ILE A 57 16.78 -5.92 14.65
C ILE A 57 17.06 -5.96 16.15
N GLU A 58 17.37 -4.82 16.76
CA GLU A 58 17.63 -4.74 18.20
C GLU A 58 16.36 -5.01 19.02
N VAL A 59 15.20 -4.50 18.55
CA VAL A 59 13.90 -4.83 19.17
C VAL A 59 13.64 -6.33 19.11
N ALA A 60 13.81 -6.96 17.97
CA ALA A 60 13.57 -8.37 17.78
C ALA A 60 14.51 -9.24 18.66
N LYS A 61 15.81 -8.91 18.75
CA LYS A 61 16.76 -9.59 19.66
C LYS A 61 16.29 -9.53 21.11
N LYS A 62 15.89 -8.33 21.57
CA LYS A 62 15.36 -8.12 22.93
C LYS A 62 14.10 -8.94 23.18
N MET A 63 13.16 -8.95 22.24
CA MET A 63 11.90 -9.67 22.38
C MET A 63 12.11 -11.19 22.36
N VAL A 64 12.96 -11.71 21.48
CA VAL A 64 13.32 -13.14 21.46
C VAL A 64 13.93 -13.58 22.79
N GLN A 65 14.88 -12.80 23.33
CA GLN A 65 15.46 -13.11 24.63
C GLN A 65 14.39 -13.14 25.72
N LYS A 66 13.56 -12.11 25.81
CA LYS A 66 12.50 -11.99 26.81
C LYS A 66 11.51 -13.14 26.74
N LEU A 67 11.04 -13.48 25.53
CA LEU A 67 10.09 -14.57 25.32
C LEU A 67 10.69 -15.93 25.71
N LYS A 68 11.97 -16.17 25.43
CA LYS A 68 12.68 -17.39 25.89
C LYS A 68 12.80 -17.47 27.41
N GLU A 69 13.11 -16.34 28.06
CA GLU A 69 13.18 -16.26 29.54
C GLU A 69 11.82 -16.58 30.19
N GLU A 70 10.70 -16.20 29.52
CA GLU A 70 9.34 -16.51 29.95
C GLU A 70 8.85 -17.91 29.53
N GLY A 71 9.70 -18.68 28.85
CA GLY A 71 9.48 -20.08 28.52
C GLY A 71 8.72 -20.30 27.20
N ALA A 72 8.72 -19.34 26.30
CA ALA A 72 8.18 -19.53 24.94
C ALA A 72 8.99 -20.61 24.21
N GLN A 73 8.29 -21.58 23.66
CA GLN A 73 8.85 -22.71 22.93
C GLN A 73 8.80 -22.52 21.43
N VAL A 74 7.86 -21.69 20.95
CA VAL A 74 7.74 -21.23 19.57
C VAL A 74 7.68 -19.71 19.60
N ILE A 75 8.45 -19.04 18.74
CA ILE A 75 8.48 -17.58 18.66
C ILE A 75 8.06 -17.14 17.26
N VAL A 76 7.00 -16.35 17.20
CA VAL A 76 6.42 -15.81 15.97
C VAL A 76 6.55 -14.30 15.96
N CYS A 77 7.13 -13.77 14.89
CA CYS A 77 7.20 -12.34 14.63
C CYS A 77 6.10 -11.93 13.64
N LEU A 78 5.27 -10.97 14.03
CA LEU A 78 4.35 -10.27 13.14
C LEU A 78 5.09 -9.09 12.52
N SER A 79 5.46 -9.20 11.25
CA SER A 79 6.32 -8.20 10.60
C SER A 79 5.54 -7.38 9.58
N HIS A 80 5.64 -6.06 9.70
CA HIS A 80 5.22 -5.12 8.67
C HIS A 80 6.45 -4.53 7.96
N SER A 81 7.36 -5.40 7.48
CA SER A 81 8.62 -5.03 6.80
C SER A 81 8.64 -5.50 5.36
N GLY A 82 8.20 -6.74 5.13
CA GLY A 82 8.04 -7.29 3.79
C GLY A 82 9.23 -8.05 3.24
N THR A 83 8.97 -8.67 2.10
CA THR A 83 9.94 -9.47 1.33
C THR A 83 10.23 -8.80 -0.02
N ASN A 84 11.38 -9.13 -0.62
CA ASN A 84 11.79 -8.65 -1.93
C ASN A 84 12.36 -9.80 -2.78
N LYS A 85 12.24 -9.73 -4.10
CA LYS A 85 12.85 -10.70 -5.03
C LYS A 85 14.37 -10.76 -4.88
N ASP A 86 15.00 -9.63 -4.57
CA ASP A 86 16.39 -9.54 -4.18
C ASP A 86 16.48 -9.75 -2.65
N SER A 87 16.97 -10.91 -2.23
CA SER A 87 17.10 -11.27 -0.81
C SER A 87 17.95 -10.28 -0.01
N SER A 88 18.86 -9.55 -0.65
CA SER A 88 19.68 -8.51 0.02
C SER A 88 18.89 -7.24 0.35
N LYS A 89 17.72 -7.05 -0.25
CA LYS A 89 16.76 -5.95 -0.01
C LYS A 89 15.51 -6.41 0.74
N SER A 90 15.36 -7.71 0.97
CA SER A 90 14.23 -8.32 1.68
C SER A 90 14.37 -8.09 3.18
N GLU A 91 13.61 -7.16 3.73
CA GLU A 91 13.74 -6.77 5.14
C GLU A 91 13.47 -7.93 6.09
N ASP A 92 12.52 -8.81 5.78
CA ASP A 92 12.22 -9.97 6.61
C ASP A 92 13.27 -11.08 6.51
N GLU A 93 13.90 -11.27 5.34
CA GLU A 93 15.04 -12.18 5.22
C GLU A 93 16.26 -11.66 5.96
N ILE A 94 16.50 -10.35 5.93
CA ILE A 94 17.57 -9.69 6.71
C ILE A 94 17.29 -9.85 8.22
N LEU A 95 16.04 -9.69 8.66
CA LEU A 95 15.63 -9.91 10.04
C LEU A 95 15.91 -11.37 10.47
N ALA A 96 15.45 -12.34 9.68
CA ALA A 96 15.68 -13.76 9.95
C ALA A 96 17.17 -14.13 9.98
N GLN A 97 18.00 -13.49 9.15
CA GLN A 97 19.44 -13.72 9.12
C GLN A 97 20.18 -13.12 10.33
N LYS A 98 19.71 -11.98 10.85
CA LYS A 98 20.39 -11.23 11.92
C LYS A 98 19.89 -11.56 13.33
N VAL A 99 18.76 -12.24 13.45
CA VAL A 99 18.12 -12.54 14.74
C VAL A 99 17.84 -14.02 14.89
N ASP A 100 18.67 -14.69 15.69
CA ASP A 100 18.48 -16.10 16.01
C ASP A 100 17.32 -16.32 16.98
N GLY A 101 16.49 -17.32 16.69
CA GLY A 101 15.44 -17.80 17.59
C GLY A 101 14.04 -17.26 17.29
N ILE A 102 13.84 -16.63 16.14
CA ILE A 102 12.52 -16.49 15.55
C ILE A 102 12.23 -17.76 14.75
N ASP A 103 11.13 -18.45 15.06
CA ASP A 103 10.74 -19.66 14.33
C ASP A 103 9.94 -19.34 13.07
N VAL A 104 9.04 -18.34 13.16
CA VAL A 104 8.19 -17.92 12.05
C VAL A 104 8.12 -16.39 11.96
N ILE A 105 8.20 -15.84 10.76
CA ILE A 105 7.86 -14.46 10.43
C ILE A 105 6.59 -14.48 9.56
N ILE A 106 5.52 -13.83 10.04
CA ILE A 106 4.34 -13.54 9.24
C ILE A 106 4.55 -12.15 8.65
N SER A 107 4.84 -12.12 7.34
CA SER A 107 5.26 -10.94 6.60
C SER A 107 4.06 -10.18 6.02
N GLY A 108 4.07 -8.87 6.15
CA GLY A 108 3.11 -7.93 5.55
C GLY A 108 3.83 -6.86 4.72
N HIS A 109 3.20 -5.71 4.54
CA HIS A 109 3.69 -4.50 3.85
C HIS A 109 3.80 -4.62 2.32
N THR A 110 4.66 -5.49 1.81
CA THR A 110 4.96 -5.61 0.35
C THR A 110 3.89 -6.34 -0.45
N HIS A 111 2.80 -6.77 0.20
CA HIS A 111 1.68 -7.49 -0.42
C HIS A 111 2.11 -8.75 -1.21
N THR A 112 3.27 -9.31 -0.88
CA THR A 112 3.82 -10.47 -1.58
C THR A 112 2.98 -11.71 -1.32
N VAL A 113 2.64 -12.46 -2.37
CA VAL A 113 2.06 -13.78 -2.27
C VAL A 113 3.20 -14.79 -2.35
N LEU A 114 3.52 -15.42 -1.23
CA LEU A 114 4.50 -16.50 -1.19
C LEU A 114 3.78 -17.83 -1.36
N THR A 115 3.89 -18.43 -2.54
CA THR A 115 3.33 -19.77 -2.81
C THR A 115 4.08 -20.88 -2.11
N GLU A 116 5.33 -20.62 -1.70
CA GLU A 116 6.14 -21.44 -0.82
C GLU A 116 6.78 -20.55 0.24
N PRO A 117 6.92 -21.01 1.49
CA PRO A 117 7.62 -20.27 2.53
C PRO A 117 9.09 -20.07 2.19
N ILE A 118 9.62 -18.89 2.50
CA ILE A 118 11.08 -18.69 2.49
C ILE A 118 11.65 -19.27 3.77
N HIS A 119 12.71 -20.10 3.67
CA HIS A 119 13.43 -20.60 4.83
C HIS A 119 14.79 -19.93 4.91
N LYS A 120 14.99 -19.12 5.95
CA LYS A 120 16.22 -18.35 6.16
C LYS A 120 16.70 -18.48 7.58
N ASN A 121 17.93 -18.97 7.79
CA ASN A 121 18.55 -19.09 9.12
C ASN A 121 17.61 -19.72 10.17
N LYS A 122 16.99 -20.86 9.88
CA LYS A 122 16.02 -21.58 10.73
C LYS A 122 14.69 -20.87 10.98
N THR A 123 14.40 -19.81 10.27
CA THR A 123 13.14 -19.05 10.33
C THR A 123 12.33 -19.29 9.07
N TRP A 124 11.07 -19.63 9.23
CA TRP A 124 10.09 -19.69 8.14
C TRP A 124 9.46 -18.31 7.94
N ILE A 125 9.46 -17.79 6.72
CA ILE A 125 8.84 -16.53 6.38
C ILE A 125 7.66 -16.85 5.45
N VAL A 126 6.47 -16.39 5.83
CA VAL A 126 5.21 -16.61 5.09
C VAL A 126 4.49 -15.30 4.83
N SER A 127 3.79 -15.20 3.72
CA SER A 127 2.97 -14.06 3.35
C SER A 127 1.82 -14.48 2.44
N ALA A 128 0.61 -14.06 2.77
CA ALA A 128 -0.61 -14.38 2.04
C ALA A 128 -1.10 -13.24 1.12
N GLY A 129 -0.21 -12.29 0.79
CA GLY A 129 -0.57 -11.14 -0.04
C GLY A 129 -1.37 -10.09 0.74
N CYS A 130 -2.44 -9.58 0.14
CA CYS A 130 -3.24 -8.49 0.71
C CYS A 130 -4.74 -8.65 0.43
N PHE A 131 -5.54 -7.76 1.02
CA PHE A 131 -6.98 -7.61 0.79
C PHE A 131 -7.81 -8.88 1.07
N GLY A 132 -7.31 -9.81 1.91
CA GLY A 132 -8.03 -11.03 2.23
C GLY A 132 -8.19 -12.01 1.06
N LYS A 133 -7.38 -11.89 -0.02
CA LYS A 133 -7.44 -12.79 -1.19
C LYS A 133 -7.08 -14.24 -0.83
N TYR A 134 -6.23 -14.43 0.17
CA TYR A 134 -5.79 -15.74 0.62
C TYR A 134 -5.77 -15.84 2.15
N LEU A 135 -6.05 -17.03 2.65
CA LEU A 135 -5.70 -17.46 4.00
C LEU A 135 -4.46 -18.34 3.91
N GLY A 136 -3.36 -17.90 4.54
CA GLY A 136 -2.14 -18.70 4.66
C GLY A 136 -2.23 -19.68 5.83
N LEU A 137 -1.96 -20.96 5.59
CA LEU A 137 -1.85 -22.00 6.61
C LEU A 137 -0.43 -22.56 6.58
N LEU A 138 0.28 -22.45 7.70
CA LEU A 138 1.61 -23.03 7.90
C LEU A 138 1.56 -23.98 9.08
N ASP A 139 1.89 -25.24 8.85
CA ASP A 139 2.05 -26.25 9.88
C ASP A 139 3.54 -26.52 10.12
N ILE A 140 3.97 -26.39 11.37
CA ILE A 140 5.33 -26.70 11.81
C ILE A 140 5.32 -27.67 12.99
N ASP A 141 6.34 -28.51 13.08
CA ASP A 141 6.58 -29.28 14.28
C ASP A 141 7.07 -28.37 15.41
N ALA A 142 6.38 -28.33 16.54
CA ALA A 142 6.69 -27.42 17.63
C ALA A 142 8.04 -27.71 18.33
N LYS A 143 8.61 -28.92 18.18
CA LYS A 143 9.90 -29.30 18.77
C LYS A 143 11.05 -29.09 17.80
N THR A 144 10.92 -29.60 16.58
CA THR A 144 11.99 -29.53 15.56
C THR A 144 11.98 -28.22 14.79
N LYS A 145 10.84 -27.51 14.76
CA LYS A 145 10.58 -26.30 13.95
C LYS A 145 10.58 -26.54 12.44
N GLU A 146 10.56 -27.78 12.05
CA GLU A 146 10.47 -28.15 10.63
C GLU A 146 9.05 -27.92 10.07
N LYS A 147 8.98 -27.47 8.83
CA LYS A 147 7.72 -27.31 8.10
C LYS A 147 7.11 -28.69 7.82
N ILE A 148 5.86 -28.87 8.21
CA ILE A 148 5.07 -30.06 7.90
C ILE A 148 4.28 -29.78 6.62
N ASP A 149 3.55 -28.68 6.55
CA ASP A 149 2.73 -28.29 5.38
C ASP A 149 2.63 -26.78 5.25
N TYR A 150 2.31 -26.32 4.04
CA TYR A 150 1.99 -24.93 3.75
C TYR A 150 0.97 -24.83 2.63
N GLN A 151 -0.06 -24.02 2.85
CA GLN A 151 -1.13 -23.81 1.88
C GLN A 151 -1.54 -22.35 1.83
N LEU A 152 -1.82 -21.86 0.63
CA LEU A 152 -2.58 -20.63 0.40
C LEU A 152 -3.99 -21.01 -0.05
N ILE A 153 -4.96 -20.78 0.82
CA ILE A 153 -6.37 -21.07 0.56
C ILE A 153 -7.01 -19.82 -0.02
N PRO A 154 -7.45 -19.82 -1.30
CA PRO A 154 -8.08 -18.65 -1.89
C PRO A 154 -9.41 -18.36 -1.20
N ILE A 155 -9.69 -17.11 -0.91
CA ILE A 155 -10.98 -16.63 -0.41
C ILE A 155 -11.80 -16.17 -1.61
N THR A 156 -12.94 -16.81 -1.82
CA THR A 156 -13.83 -16.58 -2.96
C THR A 156 -15.25 -16.34 -2.49
N ALA A 157 -16.16 -16.04 -3.41
CA ALA A 157 -17.59 -15.89 -3.11
C ALA A 157 -18.22 -17.16 -2.53
N GLU A 158 -17.62 -18.33 -2.79
CA GLU A 158 -18.08 -19.63 -2.27
C GLU A 158 -17.50 -19.98 -0.89
N SER A 159 -16.58 -19.15 -0.36
CA SER A 159 -15.99 -19.38 0.96
C SER A 159 -17.07 -19.31 2.06
N PRO A 160 -16.98 -20.17 3.08
CA PRO A 160 -17.94 -20.15 4.19
C PRO A 160 -17.98 -18.79 4.90
N VAL A 161 -19.18 -18.34 5.22
CA VAL A 161 -19.43 -17.05 5.87
C VAL A 161 -19.80 -17.27 7.34
N ASP A 162 -19.07 -16.58 8.25
CA ASP A 162 -19.47 -16.49 9.65
C ASP A 162 -20.66 -15.53 9.79
N GLN A 163 -21.79 -16.03 10.26
CA GLN A 163 -23.04 -15.27 10.36
C GLN A 163 -22.96 -14.14 11.39
N THR A 164 -22.16 -14.28 12.44
CA THR A 164 -21.99 -13.25 13.48
C THR A 164 -21.21 -12.08 12.91
N ILE A 165 -20.12 -12.37 12.19
CA ILE A 165 -19.30 -11.34 11.53
C ILE A 165 -20.11 -10.67 10.41
N SER A 166 -20.85 -11.45 9.62
CA SER A 166 -21.71 -10.92 8.56
C SER A 166 -22.77 -9.95 9.09
N ALA A 167 -23.42 -10.28 10.21
CA ALA A 167 -24.38 -9.40 10.86
C ALA A 167 -23.73 -8.09 11.33
N LYS A 168 -22.49 -8.17 11.87
CA LYS A 168 -21.74 -6.98 12.29
C LYS A 168 -21.33 -6.10 11.11
N ILE A 169 -20.95 -6.70 9.98
CA ILE A 169 -20.68 -5.97 8.74
C ILE A 169 -21.93 -5.22 8.26
N GLN A 170 -23.11 -5.86 8.32
CA GLN A 170 -24.37 -5.21 7.95
C GLN A 170 -24.73 -4.04 8.88
N GLU A 171 -24.44 -4.14 10.17
CA GLU A 171 -24.58 -3.04 11.12
C GLU A 171 -23.72 -1.85 10.71
N TYR A 172 -22.41 -2.08 10.40
CA TYR A 172 -21.51 -1.03 9.92
C TYR A 172 -21.92 -0.45 8.57
N LYS A 173 -22.38 -1.27 7.62
CA LYS A 173 -22.92 -0.78 6.34
C LYS A 173 -24.11 0.14 6.54
N THR A 174 -25.01 -0.22 7.46
CA THR A 174 -26.18 0.61 7.81
C THR A 174 -25.73 1.94 8.39
N ASP A 175 -24.78 1.91 9.34
CA ASP A 175 -24.23 3.11 9.96
C ASP A 175 -23.59 4.06 8.93
N VAL A 176 -22.74 3.53 8.04
CA VAL A 176 -22.11 4.29 6.95
C VAL A 176 -23.15 4.87 6.00
N ASN A 177 -24.18 4.11 5.63
CA ASN A 177 -25.24 4.58 4.75
C ASN A 177 -26.03 5.73 5.37
N GLU A 178 -26.47 5.59 6.63
CA GLU A 178 -27.31 6.58 7.30
C GLU A 178 -26.56 7.82 7.79
N ASN A 179 -25.34 7.63 8.32
CA ASN A 179 -24.60 8.69 9.01
C ASN A 179 -23.54 9.35 8.13
N TYR A 180 -23.16 8.74 7.00
CA TYR A 180 -22.15 9.31 6.10
C TYR A 180 -22.65 9.48 4.67
N LEU A 181 -23.07 8.42 3.97
CA LEU A 181 -23.38 8.47 2.54
C LEU A 181 -24.70 9.20 2.21
N LYS A 182 -25.67 9.13 3.10
CA LYS A 182 -27.01 9.74 2.91
C LYS A 182 -26.96 11.23 2.59
N GLN A 183 -26.03 11.97 3.20
CA GLN A 183 -25.87 13.41 2.93
C GLN A 183 -25.44 13.70 1.48
N TYR A 184 -24.85 12.72 0.79
CA TYR A 184 -24.47 12.81 -0.62
C TYR A 184 -25.48 12.14 -1.56
N GLY A 185 -26.55 11.56 -1.03
CA GLY A 185 -27.56 10.86 -1.80
C GLY A 185 -27.16 9.48 -2.28
N TYR A 186 -26.19 8.83 -1.60
CA TYR A 186 -25.66 7.51 -1.97
C TYR A 186 -25.88 6.47 -0.88
N THR A 187 -25.78 5.18 -1.29
CA THR A 187 -25.59 4.02 -0.41
C THR A 187 -24.41 3.19 -0.90
N MET A 188 -23.80 2.38 -0.03
CA MET A 188 -22.62 1.57 -0.38
C MET A 188 -22.87 0.64 -1.56
N ASP A 189 -24.01 -0.03 -1.59
CA ASP A 189 -24.36 -1.01 -2.62
C ASP A 189 -25.03 -0.41 -3.87
N GLN A 190 -25.16 0.93 -3.94
CA GLN A 190 -25.71 1.60 -5.10
C GLN A 190 -24.80 1.46 -6.31
N SER A 191 -25.30 0.86 -7.39
CA SER A 191 -24.59 0.84 -8.67
C SER A 191 -24.51 2.25 -9.25
N ILE A 192 -23.31 2.67 -9.62
CA ILE A 192 -23.00 3.97 -10.24
C ILE A 192 -22.35 3.83 -11.62
N GLY A 193 -22.08 2.61 -12.04
CA GLY A 193 -21.47 2.32 -13.33
C GLY A 193 -21.49 0.83 -13.65
N TYR A 194 -20.98 0.49 -14.82
CA TYR A 194 -20.84 -0.88 -15.28
C TYR A 194 -19.60 -1.03 -16.15
N THR A 195 -18.86 -2.12 -15.98
CA THR A 195 -17.75 -2.47 -16.87
C THR A 195 -17.88 -3.86 -17.48
N ASN A 196 -17.55 -3.99 -18.77
CA ASN A 196 -17.55 -5.24 -19.51
C ASN A 196 -16.33 -6.13 -19.29
N PHE A 197 -15.29 -5.56 -18.66
CA PHE A 197 -14.01 -6.23 -18.37
C PHE A 197 -13.52 -5.78 -16.99
N PRO A 198 -12.67 -6.57 -16.31
CA PRO A 198 -12.10 -6.16 -15.05
C PRO A 198 -11.13 -4.98 -15.28
N LEU A 199 -11.15 -4.00 -14.37
CA LEU A 199 -10.10 -3.00 -14.26
C LEU A 199 -9.07 -3.56 -13.28
N THR A 200 -7.92 -3.96 -13.82
CA THR A 200 -6.93 -4.75 -13.09
C THR A 200 -6.31 -3.97 -11.94
N ASP A 201 -6.18 -4.64 -10.81
CA ASP A 201 -5.44 -4.14 -9.66
C ASP A 201 -3.99 -3.82 -10.05
N VAL A 202 -3.51 -2.68 -9.61
CA VAL A 202 -2.12 -2.22 -9.89
C VAL A 202 -1.05 -3.14 -9.30
N TYR A 203 -1.42 -4.04 -8.36
CA TYR A 203 -0.54 -5.02 -7.73
C TYR A 203 -0.54 -6.40 -8.43
N GLU A 204 -1.45 -6.66 -9.35
CA GLU A 204 -1.49 -7.93 -10.08
C GLU A 204 -0.48 -8.01 -11.23
N ASP A 205 -0.11 -6.89 -11.82
CA ASP A 205 0.85 -6.83 -12.94
C ASP A 205 2.17 -6.15 -12.56
N TYR A 206 3.00 -6.87 -11.80
CA TYR A 206 4.34 -6.43 -11.43
C TYR A 206 5.36 -6.49 -12.58
N SER A 207 5.01 -7.16 -13.69
CA SER A 207 6.00 -7.47 -14.72
C SER A 207 6.16 -6.40 -15.79
N ALA A 208 5.16 -5.56 -15.97
CA ALA A 208 5.15 -4.54 -16.99
C ALA A 208 5.08 -3.15 -16.37
N PHE A 209 6.13 -2.36 -16.57
CA PHE A 209 6.12 -0.91 -16.33
C PHE A 209 5.31 -0.25 -17.46
N THR A 210 4.06 -0.70 -17.61
CA THR A 210 3.09 -0.29 -18.61
C THR A 210 1.89 0.36 -17.94
N GLY A 211 1.03 1.02 -18.72
CA GLY A 211 -0.24 1.57 -18.24
C GLY A 211 -1.10 0.50 -17.55
N ASN A 212 -1.90 0.93 -16.58
CA ASN A 212 -2.84 0.08 -15.86
C ASN A 212 -4.24 0.70 -15.96
N SER A 213 -5.22 -0.11 -16.37
CA SER A 213 -6.59 0.37 -16.65
C SER A 213 -7.29 1.02 -15.45
N MET A 214 -7.00 0.54 -14.22
CA MET A 214 -7.55 1.15 -13.01
C MET A 214 -6.90 2.50 -12.72
N ALA A 215 -5.58 2.60 -12.85
CA ALA A 215 -4.84 3.85 -12.68
C ALA A 215 -5.21 4.89 -13.74
N ASP A 216 -5.43 4.46 -14.99
CA ASP A 216 -5.89 5.32 -16.08
C ASP A 216 -7.28 5.89 -15.78
N LEU A 217 -8.21 5.05 -15.31
CA LEU A 217 -9.54 5.50 -14.89
C LEU A 217 -9.47 6.56 -13.77
N ILE A 218 -8.63 6.32 -12.75
CA ILE A 218 -8.48 7.22 -11.61
C ILE A 218 -7.88 8.56 -12.05
N THR A 219 -6.82 8.55 -12.86
CA THR A 219 -6.20 9.79 -13.35
C THR A 219 -7.10 10.57 -14.29
N ASP A 220 -7.88 9.88 -15.13
CA ASP A 220 -8.91 10.49 -15.96
C ASP A 220 -10.03 11.11 -15.11
N ALA A 221 -10.46 10.42 -14.04
CA ALA A 221 -11.45 10.96 -13.10
C ALA A 221 -10.95 12.21 -12.38
N TYR A 222 -9.66 12.28 -12.02
CA TYR A 222 -9.05 13.49 -11.44
C TYR A 222 -9.13 14.68 -12.42
N VAL A 223 -8.76 14.44 -13.69
CA VAL A 223 -8.86 15.47 -14.74
C VAL A 223 -10.30 15.92 -14.93
N TYR A 224 -11.23 14.99 -14.96
CA TYR A 224 -12.66 15.27 -15.11
C TYR A 224 -13.19 16.11 -13.93
N ALA A 225 -12.93 15.71 -12.70
CA ALA A 225 -13.33 16.41 -11.50
C ALA A 225 -12.76 17.84 -11.43
N SER A 226 -11.46 17.99 -11.79
CA SER A 226 -10.82 19.30 -11.88
C SER A 226 -11.51 20.23 -12.86
N LYS A 227 -11.88 19.74 -14.06
CA LYS A 227 -12.59 20.52 -15.09
C LYS A 227 -13.98 20.94 -14.63
N LEU A 228 -14.72 20.04 -13.98
CA LEU A 228 -16.05 20.35 -13.44
C LEU A 228 -16.00 21.45 -12.38
N THR A 229 -15.05 21.35 -11.46
CA THR A 229 -14.94 22.24 -10.30
C THR A 229 -14.43 23.63 -10.71
N THR A 230 -13.39 23.68 -11.54
CA THR A 230 -12.77 24.95 -11.95
C THR A 230 -13.45 25.61 -13.14
N LYS A 231 -14.33 24.89 -13.86
CA LYS A 231 -14.90 25.28 -15.15
C LYS A 231 -13.85 25.60 -16.23
N ASP A 232 -12.61 25.21 -15.97
CA ASP A 232 -11.50 25.38 -16.91
C ASP A 232 -11.40 24.12 -17.78
N THR A 233 -11.73 24.25 -19.05
CA THR A 233 -11.65 23.18 -20.04
C THR A 233 -10.29 23.06 -20.70
N SER A 234 -9.31 23.85 -20.26
CA SER A 234 -7.94 23.74 -20.75
C SER A 234 -7.38 22.36 -20.50
N PHE A 235 -6.38 21.99 -21.29
CA PHE A 235 -5.67 20.75 -21.11
C PHE A 235 -5.11 20.65 -19.69
N THR A 236 -5.29 19.49 -19.05
CA THR A 236 -4.82 19.22 -17.68
C THR A 236 -4.24 17.81 -17.64
N ILE A 237 -3.12 17.65 -16.97
CA ILE A 237 -2.49 16.35 -16.71
C ILE A 237 -3.05 15.80 -15.40
N GLY A 238 -3.48 14.54 -15.40
CA GLY A 238 -3.78 13.77 -14.19
C GLY A 238 -2.55 13.01 -13.71
N LEU A 239 -2.31 12.98 -12.41
CA LEU A 239 -1.20 12.27 -11.81
C LEU A 239 -1.64 11.52 -10.55
N THR A 240 -1.32 10.23 -10.45
CA THR A 240 -1.46 9.45 -9.22
C THR A 240 -0.27 8.49 -9.03
N ALA A 241 -0.14 7.92 -7.83
CA ALA A 241 0.86 6.88 -7.54
C ALA A 241 0.19 5.54 -7.26
N LYS A 242 0.92 4.47 -7.50
CA LYS A 242 0.49 3.09 -7.26
C LYS A 242 -0.01 2.88 -5.84
N GLY A 243 0.71 3.34 -4.83
CA GLY A 243 0.38 3.17 -3.42
C GLY A 243 -0.95 3.80 -2.98
N ILE A 244 -1.54 4.70 -3.78
CA ILE A 244 -2.86 5.29 -3.51
C ILE A 244 -4.00 4.37 -3.98
N ILE A 245 -3.75 3.53 -4.96
CA ILE A 245 -4.75 2.63 -5.55
C ILE A 245 -4.75 1.33 -4.74
N ARG A 246 -5.88 0.98 -4.14
CA ARG A 246 -5.98 -0.10 -3.16
C ARG A 246 -6.69 -1.35 -3.68
N SER A 247 -7.45 -1.24 -4.76
CA SER A 247 -8.07 -2.39 -5.43
C SER A 247 -8.36 -2.08 -6.90
N GLY A 248 -8.57 -3.13 -7.70
CA GLY A 248 -9.19 -3.04 -9.00
C GLY A 248 -10.72 -3.06 -8.91
N LEU A 249 -11.39 -3.03 -10.05
CA LEU A 249 -12.84 -3.21 -10.16
C LEU A 249 -13.13 -4.49 -10.95
N VAL A 250 -14.04 -5.30 -10.46
CA VAL A 250 -14.45 -6.53 -11.16
C VAL A 250 -15.38 -6.20 -12.34
N LYS A 251 -15.45 -7.12 -13.32
CA LYS A 251 -16.46 -7.03 -14.38
C LYS A 251 -17.86 -7.08 -13.79
N GLY A 252 -18.73 -6.18 -14.19
CA GLY A 252 -20.11 -6.09 -13.72
C GLY A 252 -20.52 -4.67 -13.33
N ASP A 253 -21.52 -4.58 -12.47
CA ASP A 253 -21.91 -3.34 -11.83
C ASP A 253 -20.80 -2.83 -10.92
N ILE A 254 -20.59 -1.52 -10.92
CA ILE A 254 -19.64 -0.81 -10.07
C ILE A 254 -20.44 -0.09 -9.00
N THR A 255 -20.19 -0.42 -7.74
CA THR A 255 -20.88 0.20 -6.60
C THR A 255 -20.09 1.34 -5.98
N VAL A 256 -20.76 2.18 -5.21
CA VAL A 256 -20.12 3.25 -4.42
C VAL A 256 -19.06 2.68 -3.47
N GLY A 257 -19.35 1.54 -2.81
CA GLY A 257 -18.42 0.87 -1.92
C GLY A 257 -17.14 0.41 -2.63
N GLU A 258 -17.26 -0.21 -3.81
CA GLU A 258 -16.10 -0.66 -4.58
C GLU A 258 -15.21 0.49 -5.05
N VAL A 259 -15.82 1.62 -5.48
CA VAL A 259 -15.03 2.82 -5.83
C VAL A 259 -14.34 3.40 -4.61
N TYR A 260 -15.00 3.41 -3.45
CA TYR A 260 -14.36 3.82 -2.21
C TYR A 260 -13.19 2.91 -1.85
N ASP A 261 -13.35 1.59 -1.92
CA ASP A 261 -12.28 0.63 -1.62
C ASP A 261 -11.06 0.81 -2.52
N ALA A 262 -11.28 1.22 -3.76
CA ALA A 262 -10.20 1.45 -4.71
C ALA A 262 -9.31 2.67 -4.35
N VAL A 263 -9.86 3.71 -3.69
CA VAL A 263 -9.16 4.97 -3.38
C VAL A 263 -9.46 5.46 -1.96
N ASN A 264 -9.55 4.55 -0.99
CA ASN A 264 -10.02 4.80 0.38
C ASN A 264 -9.01 5.51 1.31
N LEU A 265 -7.83 5.89 0.82
CA LEU A 265 -6.80 6.46 1.67
C LEU A 265 -7.00 7.95 1.91
N GLY A 266 -6.68 8.35 3.14
CA GLY A 266 -6.58 9.74 3.55
C GLY A 266 -7.87 10.33 4.10
N LYS A 267 -7.71 11.54 4.61
CA LYS A 267 -8.79 12.38 5.10
C LYS A 267 -8.44 13.84 4.84
N GLY A 268 -9.38 14.59 4.31
CA GLY A 268 -9.23 16.02 4.09
C GLY A 268 -9.26 16.82 5.39
N ASN A 269 -8.77 18.06 5.37
CA ASN A 269 -8.90 19.00 6.48
C ASN A 269 -10.37 19.37 6.80
N ASP A 270 -11.26 19.14 5.84
CA ASP A 270 -12.72 19.25 5.97
C ASP A 270 -13.37 18.06 6.67
N GLY A 271 -12.58 17.06 7.04
CA GLY A 271 -13.05 15.83 7.67
C GLY A 271 -13.62 14.79 6.71
N LEU A 272 -13.67 15.06 5.40
CA LEU A 272 -14.12 14.12 4.40
C LEU A 272 -13.07 13.03 4.16
N LEU A 273 -13.54 11.81 3.89
CA LEU A 273 -12.68 10.67 3.55
C LEU A 273 -12.13 10.83 2.13
N GLY A 274 -10.91 10.34 1.92
CA GLY A 274 -10.15 10.49 0.69
C GLY A 274 -9.22 11.71 0.71
N TYR A 275 -8.10 11.63 -0.01
CA TYR A 275 -7.22 12.78 -0.15
C TYR A 275 -7.84 13.84 -1.07
N PRO A 276 -7.89 15.12 -0.65
CA PRO A 276 -8.35 16.20 -1.52
C PRO A 276 -7.56 16.25 -2.82
N LEU A 277 -8.26 16.51 -3.93
CA LEU A 277 -7.61 16.82 -5.19
C LEU A 277 -7.09 18.27 -5.16
N ILE A 278 -5.89 18.45 -5.64
CA ILE A 278 -5.27 19.75 -5.81
C ILE A 278 -4.87 19.95 -7.26
N ARG A 279 -4.92 21.20 -7.73
CA ARG A 279 -4.42 21.60 -9.03
C ARG A 279 -3.22 22.51 -8.86
N VAL A 280 -2.12 22.12 -9.48
CA VAL A 280 -0.85 22.86 -9.45
C VAL A 280 -0.41 23.16 -10.89
N TYR A 281 0.51 24.13 -11.06
CA TYR A 281 1.13 24.39 -12.33
C TYR A 281 2.61 24.01 -12.28
N MET A 282 3.01 23.07 -13.14
CA MET A 282 4.38 22.58 -13.22
C MET A 282 5.04 23.00 -14.53
N LYS A 283 6.32 23.36 -14.49
CA LYS A 283 7.10 23.56 -15.73
C LYS A 283 7.28 22.23 -16.45
N GLY A 284 7.36 22.28 -17.77
CA GLY A 284 7.63 21.08 -18.57
C GLY A 284 8.94 20.40 -18.20
N SER A 285 9.96 21.18 -17.79
CA SER A 285 11.20 20.61 -17.23
C SER A 285 10.98 19.77 -15.98
N ASP A 286 10.03 20.15 -15.13
CA ASP A 286 9.73 19.41 -13.89
C ASP A 286 8.84 18.19 -14.19
N LEU A 287 7.95 18.26 -15.18
CA LEU A 287 7.22 17.10 -15.68
C LEU A 287 8.15 16.00 -16.20
N ILE A 288 9.19 16.38 -16.95
CA ILE A 288 10.22 15.44 -17.43
C ILE A 288 10.96 14.81 -16.25
N LYS A 289 11.29 15.58 -15.20
CA LYS A 289 11.89 15.02 -13.97
C LYS A 289 10.95 14.06 -13.24
N VAL A 290 9.65 14.35 -13.18
CA VAL A 290 8.65 13.44 -12.57
C VAL A 290 8.57 12.13 -13.36
N ALA A 291 8.58 12.18 -14.70
CA ALA A 291 8.66 11.00 -15.54
C ALA A 291 9.97 10.21 -15.32
N GLU A 292 11.08 10.94 -15.14
CA GLU A 292 12.38 10.31 -14.84
C GLU A 292 12.39 9.64 -13.45
N LEU A 293 11.76 10.25 -12.44
CA LEU A 293 11.59 9.64 -11.12
C LEU A 293 10.76 8.37 -11.19
N ASP A 294 9.64 8.41 -11.95
CA ASP A 294 8.82 7.23 -12.17
C ASP A 294 9.65 6.08 -12.75
N ARG A 295 10.40 6.35 -13.82
CA ARG A 295 11.18 5.31 -14.51
C ARG A 295 12.40 4.84 -13.73
N SER A 296 13.15 5.75 -13.10
CA SER A 296 14.42 5.43 -12.42
C SER A 296 14.23 4.97 -10.98
N VAL A 297 13.23 5.46 -10.29
CA VAL A 297 13.02 5.23 -8.85
C VAL A 297 11.79 4.32 -8.62
N GLY A 298 10.68 4.61 -9.29
CA GLY A 298 9.44 3.87 -9.13
C GLY A 298 9.55 2.39 -9.49
N LYS A 299 10.37 2.05 -10.49
CA LYS A 299 10.55 0.66 -10.92
C LYS A 299 11.35 -0.19 -9.93
N ASP A 300 12.49 0.34 -9.44
CA ASP A 300 13.53 -0.48 -8.80
C ASP A 300 13.72 -0.18 -7.31
N MET A 301 13.31 1.00 -6.83
CA MET A 301 13.58 1.48 -5.47
C MET A 301 12.32 1.69 -4.63
N MET A 302 11.23 2.13 -5.26
CA MET A 302 9.98 2.49 -4.58
C MET A 302 8.79 1.97 -5.39
N VAL A 303 8.52 0.67 -5.32
CA VAL A 303 7.49 0.01 -6.14
C VAL A 303 6.11 0.67 -6.00
N ASP A 304 5.75 1.10 -4.79
CA ASP A 304 4.49 1.83 -4.54
C ASP A 304 4.56 3.30 -4.98
N GLY A 305 5.75 3.79 -5.30
CA GLY A 305 6.01 5.11 -5.85
C GLY A 305 5.88 5.20 -7.37
N GLN A 306 5.59 4.08 -8.07
CA GLN A 306 5.29 4.11 -9.51
C GLN A 306 4.16 5.11 -9.77
N LEU A 307 4.33 5.95 -10.80
CA LEU A 307 3.40 7.01 -11.14
C LEU A 307 2.58 6.66 -12.39
N PHE A 308 1.35 7.14 -12.42
CA PHE A 308 0.45 7.00 -13.57
C PHE A 308 -0.04 8.37 -14.01
N PHE A 309 -0.16 8.54 -15.32
CA PHE A 309 -0.47 9.82 -15.92
C PHE A 309 -1.69 9.73 -16.84
N SER A 310 -2.59 10.71 -16.76
CA SER A 310 -3.56 11.00 -17.82
C SER A 310 -3.13 12.27 -18.56
N GLY A 311 -3.22 12.24 -19.88
CA GLY A 311 -2.87 13.38 -20.72
C GLY A 311 -1.39 13.68 -20.88
N MET A 312 -0.52 12.81 -20.39
CA MET A 312 0.93 12.85 -20.62
C MET A 312 1.42 11.44 -20.92
N GLN A 313 2.40 11.35 -21.82
CA GLN A 313 3.18 10.12 -22.07
C GLN A 313 4.65 10.48 -22.20
N TYR A 314 5.51 9.46 -22.00
CA TYR A 314 6.96 9.63 -22.19
C TYR A 314 7.57 8.35 -22.77
N HIS A 315 8.66 8.52 -23.51
CA HIS A 315 9.47 7.43 -24.01
C HIS A 315 10.75 7.32 -23.22
N TYR A 316 11.21 6.09 -22.97
CA TYR A 316 12.39 5.84 -22.18
C TYR A 316 13.28 4.77 -22.81
N SER A 317 14.52 4.69 -22.35
CA SER A 317 15.48 3.67 -22.74
C SER A 317 16.22 3.13 -21.51
N ASP A 318 16.13 1.83 -21.29
CA ASP A 318 16.84 1.13 -20.20
C ASP A 318 18.36 1.05 -20.42
N TYR A 319 18.84 1.39 -21.61
CA TYR A 319 20.28 1.48 -21.92
C TYR A 319 20.93 2.79 -21.46
N ARG A 320 20.17 3.71 -20.93
CA ARG A 320 20.66 4.98 -20.38
C ARG A 320 20.94 4.85 -18.89
N PHE A 321 21.73 5.80 -18.36
CA PHE A 321 22.03 5.81 -16.93
C PHE A 321 20.79 6.19 -16.10
N ILE A 322 20.78 5.73 -14.84
CA ILE A 322 19.77 6.10 -13.85
C ILE A 322 19.61 7.63 -13.78
N LEU A 323 18.40 8.12 -13.63
CA LEU A 323 18.01 9.53 -13.71
C LEU A 323 18.27 10.20 -15.08
N ASN A 324 18.37 9.38 -16.14
CA ASN A 324 18.48 9.82 -17.54
C ASN A 324 17.85 8.79 -18.50
N HIS A 325 16.86 8.01 -18.03
CA HIS A 325 16.17 7.01 -18.85
C HIS A 325 15.17 7.64 -19.82
N VAL A 326 14.53 8.75 -19.45
CA VAL A 326 13.53 9.43 -20.29
C VAL A 326 14.21 10.05 -21.51
N VAL A 327 13.70 9.71 -22.68
CA VAL A 327 14.19 10.21 -23.98
C VAL A 327 13.45 11.48 -24.34
N ASP A 328 12.13 11.44 -24.29
CA ASP A 328 11.22 12.55 -24.55
C ASP A 328 9.92 12.38 -23.75
N ALA A 329 9.15 13.44 -23.66
CA ALA A 329 7.82 13.46 -23.06
C ALA A 329 6.87 14.30 -23.92
N GLU A 330 5.64 13.89 -23.97
CA GLU A 330 4.57 14.52 -24.77
C GLU A 330 3.33 14.75 -23.92
N VAL A 331 2.59 15.78 -24.24
CA VAL A 331 1.31 16.12 -23.62
C VAL A 331 0.18 16.11 -24.63
N ARG A 332 -0.98 15.61 -24.23
CA ARG A 332 -2.17 15.53 -25.07
C ARG A 332 -2.84 16.90 -25.15
N THR A 333 -3.10 17.37 -26.36
CA THR A 333 -3.87 18.60 -26.62
C THR A 333 -5.37 18.38 -26.43
N ASN A 334 -6.14 19.45 -26.33
CA ASN A 334 -7.62 19.37 -26.33
C ASN A 334 -8.21 18.71 -27.59
N ALA A 335 -7.49 18.74 -28.71
CA ALA A 335 -7.86 18.05 -29.94
C ALA A 335 -7.51 16.56 -29.95
N GLY A 336 -6.88 16.05 -28.89
CA GLY A 336 -6.53 14.63 -28.72
C GLY A 336 -5.15 14.22 -29.25
N PHE A 337 -4.39 15.15 -29.85
CA PHE A 337 -3.03 14.87 -30.34
C PHE A 337 -1.99 15.05 -29.25
N TYR A 338 -0.92 14.25 -29.28
CA TYR A 338 0.23 14.43 -28.43
C TYR A 338 1.26 15.34 -29.09
N ILE A 339 1.82 16.27 -28.32
CA ILE A 339 2.86 17.20 -28.74
C ILE A 339 4.00 17.22 -27.71
N PRO A 340 5.24 17.48 -28.14
CA PRO A 340 6.38 17.52 -27.22
C PRO A 340 6.19 18.51 -26.06
N VAL A 341 6.67 18.13 -24.88
CA VAL A 341 6.67 18.99 -23.70
C VAL A 341 7.66 20.14 -23.91
N GLU A 342 7.18 21.38 -23.82
CA GLU A 342 7.99 22.59 -23.82
C GLU A 342 8.52 22.87 -22.40
N LYS A 343 9.85 22.84 -22.21
CA LYS A 343 10.51 22.85 -20.88
C LYS A 343 10.11 24.02 -20.00
N ASP A 344 9.97 25.21 -20.57
CA ASP A 344 9.70 26.45 -19.83
C ASP A 344 8.21 26.80 -19.70
N LYS A 345 7.36 26.06 -20.38
CA LYS A 345 5.90 26.22 -20.34
C LYS A 345 5.32 25.62 -19.07
N LEU A 346 4.33 26.31 -18.50
CA LEU A 346 3.54 25.82 -17.37
C LEU A 346 2.38 24.96 -17.85
N TYR A 347 2.24 23.79 -17.24
CA TYR A 347 1.18 22.83 -17.49
C TYR A 347 0.35 22.63 -16.22
N PRO A 348 -0.98 22.68 -16.31
CA PRO A 348 -1.84 22.35 -15.18
C PRO A 348 -1.80 20.84 -14.91
N VAL A 349 -1.53 20.49 -13.67
CA VAL A 349 -1.50 19.12 -13.15
C VAL A 349 -2.50 18.99 -12.02
N VAL A 350 -3.36 17.99 -12.08
CA VAL A 350 -4.24 17.60 -10.98
C VAL A 350 -3.75 16.31 -10.36
N THR A 351 -3.62 16.32 -9.05
CA THR A 351 -3.21 15.16 -8.25
C THR A 351 -3.87 15.21 -6.89
N ASN A 352 -3.71 14.18 -6.07
CA ASN A 352 -4.16 14.25 -4.69
C ASN A 352 -3.10 14.89 -3.77
N LEU A 353 -3.54 15.37 -2.62
CA LEU A 353 -2.70 16.08 -1.66
C LEU A 353 -1.53 15.23 -1.15
N TYR A 354 -1.69 13.91 -1.03
CA TYR A 354 -0.63 13.01 -0.60
C TYR A 354 0.55 13.04 -1.58
N ILE A 355 0.31 12.86 -2.86
CA ILE A 355 1.34 12.89 -3.89
C ILE A 355 2.05 14.25 -3.91
N ALA A 356 1.29 15.33 -3.79
CA ALA A 356 1.88 16.67 -3.75
C ALA A 356 2.83 16.88 -2.56
N ASN A 357 2.51 16.31 -1.41
CA ASN A 357 3.36 16.36 -0.22
C ASN A 357 4.59 15.45 -0.33
N MET A 358 4.50 14.35 -1.08
CA MET A 358 5.60 13.40 -1.25
C MET A 358 6.63 13.84 -2.30
N LEU A 359 6.21 14.54 -3.37
CA LEU A 359 7.11 14.97 -4.45
C LEU A 359 8.34 15.75 -3.96
N PRO A 360 8.25 16.73 -3.03
CA PRO A 360 9.43 17.42 -2.52
C PRO A 360 10.40 16.52 -1.75
N SER A 361 9.88 15.50 -1.07
CA SER A 361 10.70 14.57 -0.27
C SER A 361 11.48 13.60 -1.17
N VAL A 362 10.88 13.15 -2.25
CA VAL A 362 11.54 12.35 -3.28
C VAL A 362 12.62 13.18 -3.98
N GLY A 363 12.33 14.43 -4.36
CA GLY A 363 13.29 15.33 -4.99
C GLY A 363 14.54 15.61 -4.14
N LYS A 364 14.42 15.69 -2.81
CA LYS A 364 15.57 15.86 -1.90
C LYS A 364 16.50 14.65 -1.80
N LYS A 365 16.01 13.46 -2.14
CA LYS A 365 16.80 12.21 -2.11
C LYS A 365 17.45 11.86 -3.45
N THR A 366 16.96 12.44 -4.54
CA THR A 366 17.35 12.08 -5.91
C THR A 366 18.12 13.19 -6.64
N PHE A 367 18.08 14.40 -6.14
CA PHE A 367 18.75 15.59 -6.67
C PHE A 367 19.40 16.37 -5.49
#